data_9e347348a6a8a474bdaff84e66ddb6a1
#
_entry.id   9e347348a6a8a474bdaff84e66ddb6a1
#
_cell.length_a   1.000
_cell.length_b   1.000
_cell.length_c   1.000
_cell.angle_alpha   90.00
_cell.angle_beta   90.00
_cell.angle_gamma   90.00
#
_symmetry.space_group_name_H-M   'P 1'
#
loop_
_entity.id
_entity.type
_entity.pdbx_description
1 polymer ?
#
loop_
_entity_poly.entity_id
_entity_poly.type
_entity_poly.pdbx_seq_one_letter_code
_entity_poly.pdbx_strand_id
1 'polypeptide(L)'
;MRPDPASQPVVFSLRRRLYELLLDERSDSGARASINRFILILILLNLFALLLESAPAIYAEHRDTFHAFDVFSVSVFTLEYLLRLYLAPEDPEFSARGSPRLAYMSSWLGLIDLLAILPFFVGLLLAVDTRVLRILRMLRILKITQVFIEGGREFAQLNRGRTLRQKVHALLFPSDYGGRLNEAIELFLIFWIIASVLSIVLESVESINVHFDHHFAVLDVISFVVFSVEFGLRLYAYPEQHPERGAWLERWRFFKSPSGLLDLIAILPFMLELVFGGTLDLRFLRIVRMMRLLKLGRYSSASDTMFAVIRKEVPVLMAAMFMISLLVFMMAAFGYLLERDAQPDKFENIPQSIYWAVITLASVGYGDISPVTPGGRLVTVILSLVGIGIFAIPAAILASGFTDQLRLNRDRLKSELLAMARAVDFTDQAREEFIANAKHHHLTHAEIQELIAQIESGDDMIETPRGEYEALSLAASNPEFALAQYRMLVSRLRELAAVADTDYIGRQLQRPGHSTELDRTIWEHIDRGRPSG
;
A
#
# COMPACT_ATOMS: atom_id res chain seq x y z
N MET A 1 0.25 -60.56 -10.12
CA MET A 1 0.03 -59.13 -10.01
C MET A 1 1.10 -58.56 -9.08
N ARG A 2 2.10 -57.91 -9.63
CA ARG A 2 3.08 -57.12 -8.82
C ARG A 2 2.47 -55.74 -8.61
N PRO A 3 2.50 -55.17 -7.40
CA PRO A 3 1.98 -53.82 -7.19
C PRO A 3 2.88 -52.82 -7.91
N ASP A 4 2.22 -51.83 -8.52
CA ASP A 4 2.79 -50.70 -9.26
C ASP A 4 3.70 -49.89 -8.33
N PRO A 5 4.98 -49.61 -8.66
CA PRO A 5 5.89 -48.86 -7.80
C PRO A 5 5.58 -47.35 -7.71
N ALA A 6 4.51 -46.86 -8.37
CA ALA A 6 4.16 -45.45 -8.43
C ALA A 6 3.28 -44.93 -7.25
N SER A 7 2.92 -45.75 -6.26
CA SER A 7 1.98 -45.38 -5.19
C SER A 7 2.58 -45.32 -3.78
N GLN A 8 3.88 -45.09 -3.64
CA GLN A 8 4.43 -44.74 -2.31
C GLN A 8 4.26 -43.24 -2.06
N PRO A 9 3.61 -42.85 -0.96
CA PRO A 9 3.56 -41.44 -0.58
C PRO A 9 5.00 -40.97 -0.35
N VAL A 10 5.44 -39.96 -1.12
CA VAL A 10 6.75 -39.33 -0.93
C VAL A 10 6.68 -38.60 0.42
N VAL A 11 7.21 -39.24 1.46
CA VAL A 11 7.39 -38.65 2.78
C VAL A 11 8.48 -37.59 2.64
N PHE A 12 8.09 -36.40 2.32
CA PHE A 12 9.01 -35.25 2.31
C PHE A 12 9.67 -35.12 3.69
N SER A 13 10.98 -35.14 3.74
CA SER A 13 11.72 -34.89 4.98
C SER A 13 11.32 -33.52 5.53
N LEU A 14 11.22 -33.35 6.86
CA LEU A 14 10.92 -32.08 7.53
C LEU A 14 11.80 -30.94 6.98
N ARG A 15 13.03 -31.26 6.64
CA ARG A 15 14.02 -30.36 6.07
C ARG A 15 13.60 -29.83 4.69
N ARG A 16 13.05 -30.69 3.82
CA ARG A 16 12.55 -30.27 2.50
C ARG A 16 11.31 -29.39 2.62
N ARG A 17 10.39 -29.71 3.53
CA ARG A 17 9.24 -28.84 3.82
C ARG A 17 9.65 -27.46 4.34
N LEU A 18 10.67 -27.40 5.21
CA LEU A 18 11.20 -26.13 5.68
C LEU A 18 11.88 -25.34 4.56
N TYR A 19 12.59 -26.02 3.65
CA TYR A 19 13.19 -25.36 2.48
C TYR A 19 12.10 -24.76 1.57
N GLU A 20 11.07 -25.54 1.24
CA GLU A 20 9.94 -25.09 0.40
C GLU A 20 9.17 -23.92 1.04
N LEU A 21 9.02 -23.91 2.36
CA LEU A 21 8.34 -22.83 3.09
C LEU A 21 9.17 -21.54 3.21
N LEU A 22 10.49 -21.66 3.35
CA LEU A 22 11.33 -20.55 3.78
C LEU A 22 12.29 -20.05 2.70
N LEU A 23 12.75 -20.91 1.80
CA LEU A 23 13.81 -20.59 0.85
C LEU A 23 13.45 -20.87 -0.63
N ASP A 24 12.50 -21.76 -0.92
CA ASP A 24 12.17 -22.09 -2.31
C ASP A 24 11.59 -20.88 -3.05
N GLU A 25 12.26 -20.48 -4.12
CA GLU A 25 11.86 -19.33 -4.96
C GLU A 25 10.54 -19.54 -5.71
N ARG A 26 10.13 -20.79 -5.86
CA ARG A 26 8.91 -21.16 -6.59
C ARG A 26 7.67 -21.24 -5.70
N SER A 27 7.87 -21.26 -4.39
CA SER A 27 6.78 -21.32 -3.41
C SER A 27 6.33 -19.90 -3.05
N ASP A 28 5.12 -19.57 -3.42
CA ASP A 28 4.46 -18.29 -3.09
C ASP A 28 3.88 -18.31 -1.67
N SER A 29 4.72 -18.66 -0.68
CA SER A 29 4.30 -18.72 0.72
C SER A 29 4.33 -17.33 1.35
N GLY A 30 3.19 -16.82 1.83
CA GLY A 30 3.11 -15.56 2.56
C GLY A 30 4.04 -15.49 3.78
N ALA A 31 4.43 -16.64 4.36
CA ALA A 31 5.41 -16.74 5.43
C ALA A 31 6.80 -16.28 4.98
N ARG A 32 7.24 -16.68 3.79
CA ARG A 32 8.53 -16.28 3.22
C ARG A 32 8.59 -14.77 2.96
N ALA A 33 7.54 -14.21 2.35
CA ALA A 33 7.45 -12.76 2.12
C ALA A 33 7.53 -11.98 3.43
N SER A 34 6.85 -12.44 4.48
CA SER A 34 6.88 -11.83 5.81
C SER A 34 8.27 -11.88 6.46
N ILE A 35 8.96 -13.01 6.36
CA ILE A 35 10.32 -13.18 6.88
C ILE A 35 11.30 -12.28 6.14
N ASN A 36 11.25 -12.23 4.82
CA ASN A 36 12.12 -11.37 4.01
C ASN A 36 11.88 -9.89 4.32
N ARG A 37 10.63 -9.45 4.47
CA ARG A 37 10.29 -8.08 4.92
C ARG A 37 10.84 -7.79 6.30
N PHE A 38 10.69 -8.72 7.24
CA PHE A 38 11.23 -8.58 8.59
C PHE A 38 12.75 -8.43 8.60
N ILE A 39 13.47 -9.27 7.85
CA ILE A 39 14.94 -9.21 7.72
C ILE A 39 15.35 -7.89 7.10
N LEU A 40 14.70 -7.43 6.03
CA LEU A 40 14.99 -6.16 5.39
C LEU A 40 14.75 -4.97 6.33
N ILE A 41 13.62 -4.95 7.05
CA ILE A 41 13.35 -3.94 8.08
C ILE A 41 14.45 -3.96 9.15
N LEU A 42 14.85 -5.13 9.62
CA LEU A 42 15.90 -5.27 10.64
C LEU A 42 17.25 -4.75 10.14
N ILE A 43 17.61 -4.98 8.87
CA ILE A 43 18.82 -4.44 8.24
C ILE A 43 18.74 -2.91 8.19
N LEU A 44 17.62 -2.33 7.78
CA LEU A 44 17.42 -0.89 7.71
C LEU A 44 17.47 -0.24 9.10
N LEU A 45 16.87 -0.87 10.10
CA LEU A 45 16.94 -0.43 11.50
C LEU A 45 18.37 -0.50 12.05
N ASN A 46 19.15 -1.53 11.69
CA ASN A 46 20.57 -1.59 12.06
C ASN A 46 21.38 -0.45 11.44
N LEU A 47 21.10 -0.11 10.18
CA LEU A 47 21.74 1.03 9.52
C LEU A 47 21.39 2.35 10.24
N PHE A 48 20.12 2.52 10.61
CA PHE A 48 19.65 3.68 11.35
C PHE A 48 20.26 3.74 12.76
N ALA A 49 20.30 2.62 13.49
CA ALA A 49 20.95 2.53 14.79
C ALA A 49 22.44 2.89 14.72
N LEU A 50 23.14 2.45 13.67
CA LEU A 50 24.54 2.78 13.45
C LEU A 50 24.76 4.30 13.25
N LEU A 51 23.85 4.96 12.52
CA LEU A 51 23.86 6.42 12.38
C LEU A 51 23.67 7.11 13.72
N LEU A 52 22.75 6.65 14.56
CA LEU A 52 22.53 7.19 15.90
C LEU A 52 23.72 6.90 16.85
N GLU A 53 24.33 5.71 16.77
CA GLU A 53 25.54 5.36 17.53
C GLU A 53 26.75 6.25 17.18
N SER A 54 26.78 6.83 15.98
CA SER A 54 27.86 7.75 15.58
C SER A 54 27.87 9.03 16.41
N ALA A 55 26.80 9.31 17.11
CA ALA A 55 26.57 10.44 17.97
C ALA A 55 26.95 10.16 19.42
N PRO A 56 28.08 10.70 19.97
CA PRO A 56 28.56 10.35 21.30
C PRO A 56 27.54 10.64 22.42
N ALA A 57 26.76 11.69 22.29
CA ALA A 57 25.76 12.08 23.31
C ALA A 57 24.64 11.05 23.42
N ILE A 58 24.04 10.64 22.28
CA ILE A 58 22.96 9.63 22.26
C ILE A 58 23.49 8.26 22.68
N TYR A 59 24.68 7.90 22.22
CA TYR A 59 25.30 6.62 22.57
C TYR A 59 25.60 6.52 24.06
N ALA A 60 26.07 7.60 24.69
CA ALA A 60 26.38 7.59 26.13
C ALA A 60 25.13 7.39 27.00
N GLU A 61 24.00 8.00 26.61
CA GLU A 61 22.75 7.95 27.36
C GLU A 61 21.99 6.63 27.13
N HIS A 62 22.04 6.06 25.92
CA HIS A 62 21.24 4.90 25.52
C HIS A 62 22.07 3.65 25.21
N ARG A 63 23.27 3.55 25.79
CA ARG A 63 24.24 2.47 25.51
C ARG A 63 23.63 1.07 25.66
N ASP A 64 22.85 0.86 26.72
CA ASP A 64 22.25 -0.45 27.01
C ASP A 64 21.18 -0.81 25.98
N THR A 65 20.42 0.17 25.51
CA THR A 65 19.40 -0.02 24.46
C THR A 65 20.05 -0.41 23.13
N PHE A 66 21.13 0.29 22.73
CA PHE A 66 21.89 -0.07 21.52
C PHE A 66 22.50 -1.45 21.63
N HIS A 67 23.04 -1.79 22.80
CA HIS A 67 23.61 -3.11 23.02
C HIS A 67 22.53 -4.22 22.95
N ALA A 68 21.37 -4.03 23.59
CA ALA A 68 20.27 -4.97 23.53
C ALA A 68 19.75 -5.16 22.09
N PHE A 69 19.63 -4.07 21.33
CA PHE A 69 19.24 -4.12 19.90
C PHE A 69 20.29 -4.84 19.05
N ASP A 70 21.58 -4.61 19.32
CA ASP A 70 22.68 -5.28 18.64
C ASP A 70 22.65 -6.80 18.88
N VAL A 71 22.51 -7.22 20.15
CA VAL A 71 22.38 -8.64 20.52
C VAL A 71 21.17 -9.28 19.84
N PHE A 72 20.03 -8.61 19.86
CA PHE A 72 18.82 -9.08 19.20
C PHE A 72 19.04 -9.28 17.69
N SER A 73 19.57 -8.26 17.02
CA SER A 73 19.81 -8.29 15.58
C SER A 73 20.80 -9.39 15.17
N VAL A 74 21.91 -9.52 15.90
CA VAL A 74 22.90 -10.58 15.65
C VAL A 74 22.32 -11.95 15.90
N SER A 75 21.48 -12.12 16.93
CA SER A 75 20.80 -13.39 17.19
C SER A 75 19.91 -13.80 16.02
N VAL A 76 19.14 -12.86 15.47
CA VAL A 76 18.30 -13.11 14.29
C VAL A 76 19.14 -13.46 13.07
N PHE A 77 20.17 -12.68 12.77
CA PHE A 77 21.05 -12.96 11.61
C PHE A 77 21.82 -14.27 11.76
N THR A 78 22.23 -14.62 12.98
CA THR A 78 22.88 -15.91 13.26
C THR A 78 21.91 -17.07 13.03
N LEU A 79 20.66 -16.94 13.51
CA LEU A 79 19.63 -17.94 13.28
C LEU A 79 19.34 -18.12 11.78
N GLU A 80 19.23 -17.02 11.04
CA GLU A 80 19.07 -17.04 9.58
C GLU A 80 20.23 -17.77 8.90
N TYR A 81 21.47 -17.41 9.24
CA TYR A 81 22.68 -18.06 8.70
C TYR A 81 22.70 -19.56 8.96
N LEU A 82 22.44 -19.97 10.21
CA LEU A 82 22.40 -21.39 10.59
C LEU A 82 21.29 -22.14 9.88
N LEU A 83 20.12 -21.49 9.70
CA LEU A 83 19.00 -22.08 8.97
C LEU A 83 19.35 -22.30 7.49
N ARG A 84 19.93 -21.29 6.84
CA ARG A 84 20.38 -21.39 5.44
C ARG A 84 21.46 -22.48 5.29
N LEU A 85 22.41 -22.54 6.23
CA LEU A 85 23.44 -23.59 6.26
C LEU A 85 22.85 -24.99 6.46
N TYR A 86 21.82 -25.12 7.31
CA TYR A 86 21.11 -26.38 7.54
C TYR A 86 20.35 -26.84 6.30
N LEU A 87 19.76 -25.91 5.57
CA LEU A 87 18.92 -26.14 4.39
C LEU A 87 19.72 -26.20 3.07
N ALA A 88 20.98 -25.77 3.05
CA ALA A 88 21.83 -25.73 1.85
C ALA A 88 21.87 -27.05 1.01
N PRO A 89 21.81 -28.26 1.59
CA PRO A 89 21.74 -29.48 0.78
C PRO A 89 20.42 -29.70 0.01
N GLU A 90 19.35 -28.99 0.33
CA GLU A 90 18.07 -29.02 -0.40
C GLU A 90 18.04 -27.97 -1.53
N ASP A 91 18.96 -27.00 -1.47
CA ASP A 91 19.05 -25.92 -2.46
C ASP A 91 19.63 -26.45 -3.78
N PRO A 92 18.94 -26.29 -4.93
CA PRO A 92 19.45 -26.72 -6.22
C PRO A 92 20.79 -26.13 -6.63
N GLU A 93 21.13 -24.92 -6.15
CA GLU A 93 22.40 -24.24 -6.44
C GLU A 93 23.59 -24.96 -5.76
N PHE A 94 23.37 -25.54 -4.57
CA PHE A 94 24.43 -26.13 -3.76
C PHE A 94 24.39 -27.66 -3.70
N SER A 95 23.23 -28.28 -3.91
CA SER A 95 23.03 -29.74 -3.79
C SER A 95 23.88 -30.55 -4.75
N ALA A 96 24.18 -30.03 -5.94
CA ALA A 96 25.02 -30.69 -6.94
C ALA A 96 26.51 -30.72 -6.59
N ARG A 97 26.96 -30.01 -5.54
CA ARG A 97 28.37 -29.93 -5.13
C ARG A 97 28.68 -30.98 -4.06
N GLY A 98 29.88 -31.50 -4.04
CA GLY A 98 30.29 -32.60 -3.13
C GLY A 98 30.10 -32.31 -1.63
N SER A 99 30.08 -31.04 -1.22
CA SER A 99 29.80 -30.59 0.15
C SER A 99 28.92 -29.36 0.11
N PRO A 100 27.58 -29.51 0.06
CA PRO A 100 26.64 -28.38 -0.10
C PRO A 100 26.80 -27.28 0.97
N ARG A 101 27.06 -27.65 2.22
CA ARG A 101 27.26 -26.70 3.32
C ARG A 101 28.53 -25.87 3.15
N LEU A 102 29.66 -26.50 2.78
CA LEU A 102 30.90 -25.78 2.50
C LEU A 102 30.77 -24.90 1.25
N ALA A 103 30.03 -25.37 0.25
CA ALA A 103 29.74 -24.62 -0.94
C ALA A 103 28.91 -23.34 -0.62
N TYR A 104 27.94 -23.44 0.28
CA TYR A 104 27.20 -22.26 0.76
C TYR A 104 28.12 -21.32 1.57
N MET A 105 28.90 -21.84 2.52
CA MET A 105 29.81 -21.01 3.33
C MET A 105 30.83 -20.25 2.48
N SER A 106 31.30 -20.85 1.38
CA SER A 106 32.23 -20.21 0.43
C SER A 106 31.54 -19.41 -0.67
N SER A 107 30.23 -19.44 -0.73
CA SER A 107 29.45 -18.61 -1.66
C SER A 107 29.47 -17.15 -1.26
N TRP A 108 29.23 -16.26 -2.23
CA TRP A 108 29.13 -14.83 -1.97
C TRP A 108 28.05 -14.51 -0.92
N LEU A 109 26.91 -15.19 -0.99
CA LEU A 109 25.81 -15.04 -0.03
C LEU A 109 26.23 -15.48 1.39
N GLY A 110 26.84 -16.66 1.52
CA GLY A 110 27.29 -17.19 2.81
C GLY A 110 28.40 -16.32 3.44
N LEU A 111 29.28 -15.74 2.63
CA LEU A 111 30.32 -14.80 3.11
C LEU A 111 29.72 -13.49 3.63
N ILE A 112 28.73 -12.94 2.95
CA ILE A 112 28.03 -11.73 3.41
C ILE A 112 27.31 -11.99 4.74
N ASP A 113 26.62 -13.12 4.86
CA ASP A 113 25.95 -13.51 6.11
C ASP A 113 26.94 -13.65 7.25
N LEU A 114 28.07 -14.31 6.99
CA LEU A 114 29.12 -14.48 7.98
C LEU A 114 29.74 -13.13 8.40
N LEU A 115 30.06 -12.26 7.44
CA LEU A 115 30.60 -10.92 7.69
C LEU A 115 29.66 -10.03 8.50
N ALA A 116 28.35 -10.22 8.36
CA ALA A 116 27.37 -9.45 9.13
C ALA A 116 27.33 -9.81 10.62
N ILE A 117 27.63 -11.07 10.99
CA ILE A 117 27.60 -11.56 12.37
C ILE A 117 28.99 -11.60 13.01
N LEU A 118 30.03 -11.77 12.22
CA LEU A 118 31.42 -11.95 12.67
C LEU A 118 31.91 -10.88 13.66
N PRO A 119 31.66 -9.57 13.45
CA PRO A 119 32.17 -8.52 14.35
C PRO A 119 31.68 -8.69 15.80
N PHE A 120 30.47 -9.18 16.00
CA PHE A 120 29.94 -9.41 17.34
C PHE A 120 30.68 -10.54 18.05
N PHE A 121 30.89 -11.68 17.37
CA PHE A 121 31.59 -12.81 17.94
C PHE A 121 33.09 -12.54 18.16
N VAL A 122 33.72 -11.77 17.26
CA VAL A 122 35.09 -11.31 17.44
C VAL A 122 35.23 -10.42 18.67
N GLY A 123 34.25 -9.50 18.88
CA GLY A 123 34.23 -8.66 20.08
C GLY A 123 33.96 -9.42 21.38
N LEU A 124 33.28 -10.56 21.33
CA LEU A 124 33.02 -11.43 22.47
C LEU A 124 34.26 -12.28 22.84
N LEU A 125 34.99 -12.75 21.83
CA LEU A 125 36.12 -13.69 22.00
C LEU A 125 37.47 -13.00 22.18
N LEU A 126 37.63 -11.82 21.60
CA LEU A 126 38.88 -11.08 21.58
C LEU A 126 38.68 -9.70 22.22
N ALA A 127 39.61 -9.25 23.04
CA ALA A 127 39.61 -7.90 23.63
C ALA A 127 39.99 -6.86 22.56
N VAL A 128 39.11 -6.69 21.55
CA VAL A 128 39.31 -5.74 20.44
C VAL A 128 38.78 -4.37 20.86
N ASP A 129 39.45 -3.30 20.41
CA ASP A 129 38.98 -1.93 20.62
C ASP A 129 37.53 -1.75 20.10
N THR A 130 36.68 -1.20 20.96
CA THR A 130 35.28 -0.93 20.66
C THR A 130 35.05 -0.06 19.41
N ARG A 131 36.06 0.78 19.07
CA ARG A 131 36.01 1.60 17.85
C ARG A 131 36.12 0.75 16.58
N VAL A 132 37.04 -0.22 16.58
CA VAL A 132 37.23 -1.15 15.45
C VAL A 132 35.98 -2.01 15.28
N LEU A 133 35.41 -2.51 16.38
CA LEU A 133 34.18 -3.30 16.34
C LEU A 133 32.99 -2.49 15.76
N ARG A 134 32.90 -1.21 16.07
CA ARG A 134 31.86 -0.32 15.52
C ARG A 134 32.00 -0.17 14.01
N ILE A 135 33.23 0.02 13.51
CA ILE A 135 33.49 0.09 12.06
C ILE A 135 33.14 -1.24 11.40
N LEU A 136 33.52 -2.37 11.99
CA LEU A 136 33.22 -3.68 11.45
C LEU A 136 31.72 -3.98 11.40
N ARG A 137 30.92 -3.43 12.32
CA ARG A 137 29.43 -3.55 12.25
C ARG A 137 28.84 -2.94 10.99
N MET A 138 29.51 -1.96 10.36
CA MET A 138 29.08 -1.40 9.06
C MET A 138 29.03 -2.47 7.97
N LEU A 139 29.75 -3.59 8.11
CA LEU A 139 29.69 -4.70 7.15
C LEU A 139 28.28 -5.33 7.04
N ARG A 140 27.41 -5.11 8.04
CA ARG A 140 26.00 -5.53 7.95
C ARG A 140 25.25 -4.89 6.79
N ILE A 141 25.70 -3.71 6.33
CA ILE A 141 25.12 -3.05 5.15
C ILE A 141 25.21 -3.94 3.91
N LEU A 142 26.21 -4.83 3.86
CA LEU A 142 26.37 -5.77 2.78
C LEU A 142 25.18 -6.75 2.67
N LYS A 143 24.40 -6.97 3.74
CA LYS A 143 23.18 -7.77 3.65
C LYS A 143 22.10 -7.15 2.74
N ILE A 144 22.10 -5.84 2.57
CA ILE A 144 21.23 -5.17 1.60
C ILE A 144 21.52 -5.68 0.18
N THR A 145 22.80 -5.91 -0.13
CA THR A 145 23.20 -6.40 -1.46
C THR A 145 22.62 -7.79 -1.77
N GLN A 146 22.41 -8.65 -0.76
CA GLN A 146 21.78 -9.96 -0.95
C GLN A 146 20.34 -9.81 -1.46
N VAL A 147 19.56 -8.94 -0.82
CA VAL A 147 18.17 -8.66 -1.21
C VAL A 147 18.11 -8.15 -2.65
N PHE A 148 19.04 -7.26 -3.01
CA PHE A 148 19.12 -6.73 -4.38
C PHE A 148 19.62 -7.77 -5.39
N ILE A 149 20.53 -8.67 -5.00
CA ILE A 149 21.05 -9.71 -5.90
C ILE A 149 19.97 -10.77 -6.16
N GLU A 150 19.32 -11.28 -5.10
CA GLU A 150 18.25 -12.27 -5.21
C GLU A 150 17.04 -11.69 -5.97
N GLY A 151 16.53 -10.53 -5.55
CA GLY A 151 15.45 -9.83 -6.23
C GLY A 151 15.83 -9.41 -7.66
N GLY A 152 17.09 -9.05 -7.91
CA GLY A 152 17.58 -8.68 -9.22
C GLY A 152 17.64 -9.85 -10.21
N ARG A 153 17.98 -11.06 -9.74
CA ARG A 153 17.94 -12.28 -10.57
C ARG A 153 16.50 -12.61 -10.98
N GLU A 154 15.57 -12.61 -10.04
CA GLU A 154 14.15 -12.81 -10.28
C GLU A 154 13.60 -11.76 -11.25
N PHE A 155 13.87 -10.50 -10.97
CA PHE A 155 13.47 -9.37 -11.82
C PHE A 155 14.03 -9.48 -13.25
N ALA A 156 15.29 -9.89 -13.41
CA ALA A 156 15.91 -10.08 -14.73
C ALA A 156 15.23 -11.21 -15.52
N GLN A 157 14.76 -12.26 -14.84
CA GLN A 157 14.03 -13.36 -15.47
C GLN A 157 12.62 -12.92 -15.90
N LEU A 158 11.87 -12.26 -15.01
CA LEU A 158 10.51 -11.75 -15.29
C LEU A 158 10.51 -10.69 -16.40
N ASN A 159 11.59 -9.94 -16.52
CA ASN A 159 11.71 -8.84 -17.50
C ASN A 159 12.60 -9.17 -18.71
N ARG A 160 12.76 -10.46 -19.04
CA ARG A 160 13.56 -10.88 -20.19
C ARG A 160 12.91 -10.38 -21.51
N GLY A 161 13.68 -9.65 -22.32
CA GLY A 161 13.19 -9.07 -23.58
C GLY A 161 12.43 -7.74 -23.46
N ARG A 162 12.18 -7.23 -22.26
CA ARG A 162 11.50 -5.93 -22.04
C ARG A 162 12.46 -4.75 -22.21
N THR A 163 11.92 -3.62 -22.65
CA THR A 163 12.66 -2.36 -22.79
C THR A 163 13.07 -1.79 -21.42
N LEU A 164 14.10 -0.92 -21.41
CA LEU A 164 14.53 -0.26 -20.16
C LEU A 164 13.38 0.49 -19.48
N ARG A 165 12.53 1.18 -20.25
CA ARG A 165 11.39 1.93 -19.73
C ARG A 165 10.36 1.01 -19.05
N GLN A 166 10.04 -0.14 -19.65
CA GLN A 166 9.17 -1.16 -19.08
C GLN A 166 9.76 -1.77 -17.80
N LYS A 167 11.08 -1.98 -17.75
CA LYS A 167 11.78 -2.46 -16.56
C LYS A 167 11.70 -1.44 -15.42
N VAL A 168 11.93 -0.17 -15.70
CA VAL A 168 11.82 0.90 -14.70
C VAL A 168 10.38 1.05 -14.23
N HIS A 169 9.40 0.89 -15.14
CA HIS A 169 7.99 0.87 -14.77
C HIS A 169 7.67 -0.27 -13.79
N ALA A 170 8.13 -1.48 -14.09
CA ALA A 170 7.92 -2.64 -13.23
C ALA A 170 8.57 -2.50 -11.83
N LEU A 171 9.61 -1.68 -11.69
CA LEU A 171 10.28 -1.42 -10.40
C LEU A 171 9.57 -0.39 -9.53
N LEU A 172 8.87 0.59 -10.13
CA LEU A 172 8.38 1.77 -9.40
C LEU A 172 6.86 1.90 -9.37
N PHE A 173 6.16 1.07 -10.14
CA PHE A 173 4.70 1.02 -10.19
C PHE A 173 4.21 -0.40 -9.91
N PRO A 174 3.00 -0.57 -9.37
CA PRO A 174 2.39 -1.90 -9.19
C PRO A 174 2.39 -2.68 -10.52
N SER A 175 3.02 -3.85 -10.53
CA SER A 175 3.18 -4.67 -11.73
C SER A 175 3.54 -6.11 -11.36
N ASP A 176 2.96 -7.09 -12.06
CA ASP A 176 3.28 -8.51 -11.89
C ASP A 176 4.74 -8.85 -12.24
N TYR A 177 5.45 -7.93 -12.90
CA TYR A 177 6.85 -8.08 -13.32
C TYR A 177 7.86 -7.46 -12.34
N GLY A 178 7.40 -6.87 -11.24
CA GLY A 178 8.25 -6.21 -10.25
C GLY A 178 9.02 -7.18 -9.37
N GLY A 179 8.36 -8.27 -8.97
CA GLY A 179 8.92 -9.27 -8.08
C GLY A 179 9.39 -8.67 -6.75
N ARG A 180 10.28 -9.39 -6.06
CA ARG A 180 10.85 -8.96 -4.76
C ARG A 180 11.66 -7.68 -4.84
N LEU A 181 12.23 -7.37 -6.01
CA LEU A 181 13.02 -6.16 -6.16
C LEU A 181 12.15 -4.90 -6.03
N ASN A 182 10.94 -4.92 -6.57
CA ASN A 182 9.96 -3.84 -6.39
C ASN A 182 9.60 -3.68 -4.90
N GLU A 183 9.26 -4.79 -4.19
CA GLU A 183 8.96 -4.75 -2.75
C GLU A 183 10.13 -4.19 -1.92
N ALA A 184 11.35 -4.57 -2.25
CA ALA A 184 12.55 -4.06 -1.56
C ALA A 184 12.75 -2.55 -1.78
N ILE A 185 12.54 -2.07 -3.00
CA ILE A 185 12.63 -0.65 -3.34
C ILE A 185 11.51 0.14 -2.62
N GLU A 186 10.28 -0.36 -2.62
CA GLU A 186 9.18 0.27 -1.90
C GLU A 186 9.47 0.39 -0.40
N LEU A 187 9.91 -0.70 0.23
CA LEU A 187 10.24 -0.69 1.65
C LEU A 187 11.43 0.24 1.95
N PHE A 188 12.45 0.28 1.08
CA PHE A 188 13.54 1.23 1.19
C PHE A 188 13.06 2.69 1.12
N LEU A 189 12.17 3.00 0.18
CA LEU A 189 11.60 4.35 0.05
C LEU A 189 10.73 4.72 1.26
N ILE A 190 9.89 3.81 1.76
CA ILE A 190 9.11 4.01 2.98
C ILE A 190 10.03 4.30 4.17
N PHE A 191 11.04 3.46 4.38
CA PHE A 191 12.02 3.68 5.45
C PHE A 191 12.70 5.04 5.32
N TRP A 192 13.11 5.42 4.09
CA TRP A 192 13.80 6.67 3.83
C TRP A 192 12.91 7.90 4.08
N ILE A 193 11.62 7.81 3.73
CA ILE A 193 10.62 8.85 4.04
C ILE A 193 10.54 9.03 5.57
N ILE A 194 10.36 7.94 6.31
CA ILE A 194 10.23 7.96 7.77
C ILE A 194 11.52 8.54 8.40
N ALA A 195 12.68 8.05 7.99
CA ALA A 195 13.97 8.50 8.49
C ALA A 195 14.19 10.00 8.23
N SER A 196 13.85 10.49 7.03
CA SER A 196 13.99 11.90 6.67
C SER A 196 13.03 12.81 7.45
N VAL A 197 11.82 12.36 7.75
CA VAL A 197 10.86 13.11 8.59
C VAL A 197 11.30 13.12 10.04
N LEU A 198 11.74 11.97 10.55
CA LEU A 198 12.26 11.87 11.92
C LEU A 198 13.48 12.77 12.13
N SER A 199 14.35 12.88 11.12
CA SER A 199 15.47 13.81 11.12
C SER A 199 15.03 15.25 11.34
N ILE A 200 13.97 15.72 10.63
CA ILE A 200 13.44 17.08 10.78
C ILE A 200 12.86 17.30 12.18
N VAL A 201 12.17 16.28 12.74
CA VAL A 201 11.65 16.34 14.12
C VAL A 201 12.78 16.45 15.13
N LEU A 202 13.83 15.66 14.98
CA LEU A 202 15.02 15.71 15.85
C LEU A 202 15.80 17.03 15.69
N GLU A 203 15.93 17.55 14.48
CA GLU A 203 16.54 18.85 14.18
C GLU A 203 15.81 20.00 14.89
N SER A 204 14.51 19.89 15.15
CA SER A 204 13.72 20.90 15.86
C SER A 204 14.10 21.01 17.36
N VAL A 205 14.75 19.99 17.93
CA VAL A 205 15.19 19.98 19.31
C VAL A 205 16.60 20.58 19.41
N GLU A 206 16.71 21.79 19.96
CA GLU A 206 17.94 22.57 19.96
C GLU A 206 19.13 21.83 20.59
N SER A 207 18.91 21.08 21.69
CA SER A 207 19.96 20.29 22.35
C SER A 207 20.51 19.18 21.46
N ILE A 208 19.72 18.65 20.54
CA ILE A 208 20.12 17.63 19.57
C ILE A 208 20.77 18.31 18.36
N ASN A 209 20.16 19.36 17.86
CA ASN A 209 20.59 20.07 16.66
C ASN A 209 22.03 20.59 16.77
N VAL A 210 22.39 21.19 17.91
CA VAL A 210 23.76 21.70 18.15
C VAL A 210 24.83 20.61 17.97
N HIS A 211 24.51 19.36 18.28
CA HIS A 211 25.48 18.24 18.18
C HIS A 211 25.46 17.54 16.82
N PHE A 212 24.36 17.64 16.06
CA PHE A 212 24.09 16.83 14.87
C PHE A 212 23.76 17.61 13.60
N ASP A 213 23.89 18.93 13.62
CA ASP A 213 23.58 19.82 12.50
C ASP A 213 24.16 19.33 11.16
N HIS A 214 25.45 18.96 11.16
CA HIS A 214 26.10 18.42 9.97
C HIS A 214 25.48 17.10 9.49
N HIS A 215 25.07 16.22 10.40
CA HIS A 215 24.48 14.91 10.04
C HIS A 215 23.08 15.10 9.45
N PHE A 216 22.29 16.02 10.00
CA PHE A 216 20.98 16.38 9.46
C PHE A 216 21.10 17.01 8.07
N ALA A 217 22.06 17.91 7.87
CA ALA A 217 22.31 18.49 6.55
C ALA A 217 22.71 17.42 5.51
N VAL A 218 23.58 16.49 5.86
CA VAL A 218 23.96 15.37 4.97
C VAL A 218 22.76 14.50 4.65
N LEU A 219 21.93 14.16 5.65
CA LEU A 219 20.75 13.33 5.46
C LEU A 219 19.71 14.00 4.59
N ASP A 220 19.56 15.32 4.69
CA ASP A 220 18.68 16.09 3.81
C ASP A 220 19.15 16.10 2.35
N VAL A 221 20.47 16.28 2.12
CA VAL A 221 21.04 16.18 0.76
C VAL A 221 20.81 14.81 0.16
N ILE A 222 21.07 13.74 0.92
CA ILE A 222 20.84 12.37 0.45
C ILE A 222 19.36 12.14 0.16
N SER A 223 18.47 12.61 1.04
CA SER A 223 17.02 12.51 0.84
C SER A 223 16.57 13.23 -0.43
N PHE A 224 17.09 14.43 -0.67
CA PHE A 224 16.82 15.17 -1.90
C PHE A 224 17.26 14.39 -3.14
N VAL A 225 18.45 13.80 -3.13
CA VAL A 225 18.95 12.98 -4.26
C VAL A 225 18.09 11.75 -4.46
N VAL A 226 17.78 11.00 -3.40
CA VAL A 226 16.93 9.79 -3.48
C VAL A 226 15.57 10.11 -4.07
N PHE A 227 14.87 11.12 -3.54
CA PHE A 227 13.53 11.49 -4.02
C PHE A 227 13.55 12.13 -5.42
N SER A 228 14.61 12.84 -5.78
CA SER A 228 14.76 13.40 -7.13
C SER A 228 15.00 12.31 -8.17
N VAL A 229 15.81 11.31 -7.85
CA VAL A 229 16.03 10.14 -8.71
C VAL A 229 14.74 9.35 -8.85
N GLU A 230 14.03 9.08 -7.75
CA GLU A 230 12.72 8.42 -7.77
C GLU A 230 11.73 9.15 -8.68
N PHE A 231 11.57 10.47 -8.50
CA PHE A 231 10.67 11.30 -9.30
C PHE A 231 11.05 11.26 -10.79
N GLY A 232 12.35 11.42 -11.10
CA GLY A 232 12.85 11.37 -12.47
C GLY A 232 12.59 10.02 -13.17
N LEU A 233 12.84 8.92 -12.46
CA LEU A 233 12.59 7.57 -12.96
C LEU A 233 11.08 7.30 -13.15
N ARG A 234 10.23 7.76 -12.24
CA ARG A 234 8.77 7.68 -12.39
C ARG A 234 8.27 8.48 -13.57
N LEU A 235 8.74 9.72 -13.72
CA LEU A 235 8.40 10.56 -14.87
C LEU A 235 8.84 9.94 -16.21
N TYR A 236 10.00 9.25 -16.21
CA TYR A 236 10.49 8.53 -17.37
C TYR A 236 9.63 7.32 -17.73
N ALA A 237 9.18 6.56 -16.72
CA ALA A 237 8.50 5.28 -16.89
C ALA A 237 6.96 5.40 -17.01
N TYR A 238 6.36 6.49 -16.55
CA TYR A 238 4.89 6.66 -16.50
C TYR A 238 4.18 6.43 -17.84
N PRO A 239 4.72 6.83 -19.02
CA PRO A 239 4.08 6.57 -20.31
C PRO A 239 3.82 5.09 -20.63
N GLU A 240 4.43 4.14 -19.90
CA GLU A 240 4.14 2.70 -20.07
C GLU A 240 2.75 2.29 -19.58
N GLN A 241 2.09 3.10 -18.76
CA GLN A 241 0.70 2.83 -18.34
C GLN A 241 -0.28 2.97 -19.52
N HIS A 242 0.03 3.86 -20.47
CA HIS A 242 -0.79 4.11 -21.66
C HIS A 242 0.10 4.29 -22.90
N PRO A 243 0.68 3.19 -23.41
CA PRO A 243 1.68 3.25 -24.49
C PRO A 243 1.14 3.81 -25.82
N GLU A 244 -0.17 3.73 -26.03
CA GLU A 244 -0.93 4.25 -27.18
C GLU A 244 -0.97 5.80 -27.21
N ARG A 245 -0.69 6.45 -26.09
CA ARG A 245 -0.71 7.90 -25.99
C ARG A 245 0.69 8.47 -26.10
N GLY A 246 0.80 9.69 -26.58
CA GLY A 246 2.11 10.35 -26.73
C GLY A 246 2.85 10.48 -25.39
N ALA A 247 4.11 10.04 -25.35
CA ALA A 247 4.92 10.00 -24.13
C ALA A 247 5.04 11.36 -23.42
N TRP A 248 5.04 12.47 -24.17
CA TRP A 248 5.07 13.82 -23.60
C TRP A 248 3.79 14.17 -22.85
N LEU A 249 2.64 13.81 -23.43
CA LEU A 249 1.34 14.07 -22.81
C LEU A 249 1.18 13.31 -21.50
N GLU A 250 1.60 12.04 -21.48
CA GLU A 250 1.53 11.21 -20.26
C GLU A 250 2.49 11.71 -19.17
N ARG A 251 3.68 12.18 -19.50
CA ARG A 251 4.58 12.84 -18.53
C ARG A 251 3.96 14.10 -17.93
N TRP A 252 3.28 14.91 -18.77
CA TRP A 252 2.58 16.10 -18.30
C TRP A 252 1.38 15.77 -17.40
N ARG A 253 0.68 14.65 -17.70
CA ARG A 253 -0.38 14.10 -16.85
C ARG A 253 0.17 13.65 -15.50
N PHE A 254 1.28 12.91 -15.49
CA PHE A 254 1.94 12.52 -14.25
C PHE A 254 2.29 13.73 -13.38
N PHE A 255 2.88 14.74 -14.00
CA PHE A 255 3.25 15.97 -13.28
C PHE A 255 2.04 16.66 -12.61
N LYS A 256 0.85 16.57 -13.22
CA LYS A 256 -0.40 17.10 -12.67
C LYS A 256 -1.17 16.09 -11.80
N SER A 257 -0.77 14.85 -11.76
CA SER A 257 -1.42 13.81 -10.97
C SER A 257 -1.16 14.03 -9.47
N PRO A 258 -2.07 13.57 -8.59
CA PRO A 258 -1.82 13.62 -7.15
C PRO A 258 -0.50 12.98 -6.76
N SER A 259 -0.16 11.84 -7.37
CA SER A 259 1.10 11.14 -7.15
C SER A 259 2.32 11.96 -7.57
N GLY A 260 2.29 12.59 -8.74
CA GLY A 260 3.37 13.44 -9.22
C GLY A 260 3.54 14.71 -8.39
N LEU A 261 2.42 15.31 -7.93
CA LEU A 261 2.44 16.47 -7.04
C LEU A 261 3.05 16.11 -5.68
N LEU A 262 2.73 14.94 -5.10
CA LEU A 262 3.32 14.48 -3.84
C LEU A 262 4.84 14.30 -3.96
N ASP A 263 5.30 13.73 -5.08
CA ASP A 263 6.73 13.61 -5.34
C ASP A 263 7.41 14.96 -5.49
N LEU A 264 6.78 15.90 -6.21
CA LEU A 264 7.29 17.24 -6.39
C LEU A 264 7.38 18.01 -5.06
N ILE A 265 6.32 17.96 -4.24
CA ILE A 265 6.28 18.61 -2.92
C ILE A 265 7.40 18.08 -2.01
N ALA A 266 7.78 16.82 -2.12
CA ALA A 266 8.85 16.24 -1.31
C ALA A 266 10.25 16.81 -1.64
N ILE A 267 10.48 17.24 -2.88
CA ILE A 267 11.78 17.76 -3.35
C ILE A 267 11.81 19.29 -3.43
N LEU A 268 10.64 19.92 -3.61
CA LEU A 268 10.51 21.36 -3.86
C LEU A 268 11.14 22.24 -2.76
N PRO A 269 10.92 21.99 -1.45
CA PRO A 269 11.48 22.84 -0.40
C PRO A 269 13.01 22.93 -0.47
N PHE A 270 13.69 21.80 -0.67
CA PHE A 270 15.14 21.77 -0.80
C PHE A 270 15.63 22.47 -2.07
N MET A 271 14.91 22.30 -3.19
CA MET A 271 15.23 23.01 -4.43
C MET A 271 15.09 24.52 -4.27
N LEU A 272 14.03 25.00 -3.61
CA LEU A 272 13.83 26.42 -3.35
C LEU A 272 14.92 26.99 -2.44
N GLU A 273 15.32 26.24 -1.42
CA GLU A 273 16.41 26.64 -0.53
C GLU A 273 17.75 26.69 -1.26
N LEU A 274 18.04 25.74 -2.14
CA LEU A 274 19.27 25.72 -2.95
C LEU A 274 19.33 26.92 -3.90
N VAL A 275 18.19 27.32 -4.51
CA VAL A 275 18.15 28.40 -5.50
C VAL A 275 18.06 29.79 -4.85
N PHE A 276 17.28 29.93 -3.77
CA PHE A 276 16.92 31.22 -3.17
C PHE A 276 17.46 31.41 -1.74
N GLY A 277 18.10 30.40 -1.13
CA GLY A 277 18.52 30.45 0.28
C GLY A 277 19.52 31.54 0.62
N GLY A 278 20.20 32.11 -0.36
CA GLY A 278 21.08 33.27 -0.17
C GLY A 278 20.37 34.63 -0.19
N THR A 279 19.08 34.68 -0.62
CA THR A 279 18.35 35.95 -0.85
C THR A 279 17.08 36.08 -0.02
N LEU A 280 16.49 34.95 0.42
CA LEU A 280 15.23 34.92 1.16
C LEU A 280 15.40 34.12 2.46
N ASP A 281 14.71 34.55 3.53
CA ASP A 281 14.60 33.71 4.75
C ASP A 281 13.57 32.61 4.52
N LEU A 282 14.07 31.45 4.13
CA LEU A 282 13.25 30.29 3.79
C LEU A 282 13.17 29.26 4.94
N ARG A 283 13.38 29.69 6.21
CA ARG A 283 13.33 28.79 7.38
C ARG A 283 12.01 28.03 7.48
N PHE A 284 10.89 28.63 7.05
CA PHE A 284 9.59 27.96 7.02
C PHE A 284 9.57 26.72 6.09
N LEU A 285 10.42 26.67 5.06
CA LEU A 285 10.54 25.51 4.17
C LEU A 285 11.02 24.25 4.91
N ARG A 286 11.71 24.42 6.02
CA ARG A 286 12.10 23.32 6.91
C ARG A 286 10.88 22.53 7.38
N ILE A 287 9.82 23.22 7.81
CA ILE A 287 8.54 22.62 8.21
C ILE A 287 7.85 22.00 7.01
N VAL A 288 7.88 22.66 5.85
CA VAL A 288 7.26 22.14 4.61
C VAL A 288 7.92 20.82 4.16
N ARG A 289 9.19 20.58 4.50
CA ARG A 289 9.85 19.28 4.24
C ARG A 289 9.12 18.11 4.91
N MET A 290 8.39 18.32 6.02
CA MET A 290 7.56 17.27 6.66
C MET A 290 6.45 16.76 5.74
N MET A 291 6.04 17.51 4.71
CA MET A 291 5.06 17.04 3.73
C MET A 291 5.52 15.81 2.93
N ARG A 292 6.81 15.45 3.01
CA ARG A 292 7.32 14.16 2.50
C ARG A 292 6.55 12.98 3.07
N LEU A 293 6.02 13.10 4.29
CA LEU A 293 5.18 12.07 4.93
C LEU A 293 3.96 11.70 4.09
N LEU A 294 3.41 12.65 3.33
CA LEU A 294 2.27 12.39 2.44
C LEU A 294 2.58 11.36 1.35
N LYS A 295 3.86 11.15 1.02
CA LYS A 295 4.27 10.09 0.08
C LYS A 295 3.93 8.69 0.59
N LEU A 296 3.81 8.48 1.92
CA LEU A 296 3.43 7.19 2.48
C LEU A 296 2.02 6.75 2.04
N GLY A 297 1.14 7.71 1.74
CA GLY A 297 -0.20 7.41 1.22
C GLY A 297 -0.19 6.61 -0.07
N ARG A 298 0.86 6.69 -0.87
CA ARG A 298 1.00 5.91 -2.12
C ARG A 298 1.23 4.42 -1.87
N TYR A 299 1.88 4.06 -0.78
CA TYR A 299 2.26 2.68 -0.46
C TYR A 299 1.18 1.93 0.33
N SER A 300 0.00 2.54 0.50
CA SER A 300 -1.10 1.96 1.24
C SER A 300 -2.37 1.90 0.38
N SER A 301 -2.81 0.70 0.07
CA SER A 301 -4.11 0.47 -0.60
C SER A 301 -5.29 0.99 0.22
N ALA A 302 -5.14 1.06 1.55
CA ALA A 302 -6.13 1.67 2.44
C ALA A 302 -6.28 3.18 2.16
N SER A 303 -5.19 3.87 1.81
CA SER A 303 -5.23 5.28 1.44
C SER A 303 -6.03 5.51 0.15
N ASP A 304 -5.84 4.66 -0.87
CA ASP A 304 -6.60 4.75 -2.12
C ASP A 304 -8.10 4.55 -1.87
N THR A 305 -8.44 3.56 -1.05
CA THR A 305 -9.84 3.30 -0.65
C THR A 305 -10.41 4.50 0.10
N MET A 306 -9.65 5.08 1.04
CA MET A 306 -10.08 6.26 1.79
C MET A 306 -10.28 7.48 0.90
N PHE A 307 -9.36 7.75 -0.05
CA PHE A 307 -9.52 8.84 -1.02
C PHE A 307 -10.72 8.62 -1.94
N ALA A 308 -10.98 7.39 -2.37
CA ALA A 308 -12.15 7.05 -3.18
C ALA A 308 -13.45 7.34 -2.41
N VAL A 309 -13.54 6.95 -1.13
CA VAL A 309 -14.69 7.23 -0.25
C VAL A 309 -14.86 8.73 -0.07
N ILE A 310 -13.81 9.46 0.32
CA ILE A 310 -13.89 10.91 0.50
C ILE A 310 -14.41 11.57 -0.78
N ARG A 311 -13.85 11.22 -1.93
CA ARG A 311 -14.24 11.81 -3.22
C ARG A 311 -15.70 11.51 -3.58
N LYS A 312 -16.19 10.30 -3.26
CA LYS A 312 -17.58 9.90 -3.47
C LYS A 312 -18.53 10.70 -2.57
N GLU A 313 -18.15 10.87 -1.30
CA GLU A 313 -19.00 11.47 -0.28
C GLU A 313 -18.84 13.01 -0.17
N VAL A 314 -17.92 13.64 -0.92
CA VAL A 314 -17.71 15.11 -0.91
C VAL A 314 -19.01 15.90 -0.98
N PRO A 315 -20.00 15.62 -1.84
CA PRO A 315 -21.23 16.44 -1.91
C PRO A 315 -22.01 16.43 -0.58
N VAL A 316 -22.12 15.26 0.05
CA VAL A 316 -22.84 15.08 1.32
C VAL A 316 -22.02 15.67 2.48
N LEU A 317 -20.71 15.50 2.46
CA LEU A 317 -19.79 16.11 3.43
C LEU A 317 -19.86 17.64 3.36
N MET A 318 -19.89 18.22 2.17
CA MET A 318 -20.02 19.67 2.00
C MET A 318 -21.34 20.21 2.56
N ALA A 319 -22.45 19.47 2.39
CA ALA A 319 -23.72 19.84 3.00
C ALA A 319 -23.64 19.78 4.53
N ALA A 320 -23.03 18.73 5.10
CA ALA A 320 -22.81 18.63 6.54
C ALA A 320 -21.91 19.75 7.08
N MET A 321 -20.81 20.05 6.38
CA MET A 321 -19.92 21.17 6.74
C MET A 321 -20.60 22.52 6.66
N PHE A 322 -21.48 22.74 5.71
CA PHE A 322 -22.32 23.95 5.64
C PHE A 322 -23.23 24.08 6.86
N MET A 323 -23.91 22.99 7.26
CA MET A 323 -24.75 22.98 8.47
C MET A 323 -23.94 23.26 9.74
N ILE A 324 -22.75 22.65 9.86
CA ILE A 324 -21.83 22.92 10.97
C ILE A 324 -21.43 24.39 10.99
N SER A 325 -21.03 24.94 9.83
CA SER A 325 -20.63 26.35 9.73
C SER A 325 -21.77 27.30 10.16
N LEU A 326 -23.00 27.02 9.72
CA LEU A 326 -24.16 27.81 10.10
C LEU A 326 -24.37 27.76 11.63
N LEU A 327 -24.27 26.58 12.25
CA LEU A 327 -24.40 26.42 13.69
C LEU A 327 -23.29 27.16 14.45
N VAL A 328 -22.04 27.08 13.98
CA VAL A 328 -20.89 27.78 14.53
C VAL A 328 -21.12 29.31 14.47
N PHE A 329 -21.52 29.83 13.32
CA PHE A 329 -21.80 31.26 13.18
C PHE A 329 -22.93 31.73 14.09
N MET A 330 -24.00 30.93 14.19
CA MET A 330 -25.13 31.24 15.08
C MET A 330 -24.71 31.24 16.55
N MET A 331 -23.96 30.22 16.99
CA MET A 331 -23.44 30.14 18.35
C MET A 331 -22.48 31.30 18.66
N ALA A 332 -21.59 31.62 17.74
CA ALA A 332 -20.66 32.73 17.87
C ALA A 332 -21.37 34.08 17.99
N ALA A 333 -22.41 34.33 17.16
CA ALA A 333 -23.20 35.55 17.19
C ALA A 333 -23.94 35.73 18.52
N PHE A 334 -24.56 34.67 19.03
CA PHE A 334 -25.21 34.68 20.35
C PHE A 334 -24.20 34.84 21.48
N GLY A 335 -23.05 34.17 21.42
CA GLY A 335 -21.97 34.33 22.38
C GLY A 335 -21.49 35.76 22.45
N TYR A 336 -21.20 36.34 21.30
CA TYR A 336 -20.80 37.74 21.21
C TYR A 336 -21.87 38.68 21.79
N LEU A 337 -23.12 38.52 21.38
CA LEU A 337 -24.23 39.40 21.80
C LEU A 337 -24.49 39.35 23.31
N LEU A 338 -24.40 38.17 23.91
CA LEU A 338 -24.78 37.98 25.31
C LEU A 338 -23.62 38.16 26.29
N GLU A 339 -22.38 38.00 25.84
CA GLU A 339 -21.20 37.97 26.70
C GLU A 339 -20.28 39.18 26.55
N ARG A 340 -20.35 39.95 25.43
CA ARG A 340 -19.43 41.03 25.15
C ARG A 340 -19.40 42.11 26.25
N ASP A 341 -20.55 42.43 26.86
CA ASP A 341 -20.64 43.44 27.90
C ASP A 341 -20.13 42.94 29.27
N ALA A 342 -20.25 41.63 29.52
CA ALA A 342 -19.79 40.97 30.75
C ALA A 342 -18.31 40.55 30.65
N GLN A 343 -17.81 40.25 29.45
CA GLN A 343 -16.46 39.73 29.20
C GLN A 343 -15.87 40.38 27.90
N PRO A 344 -15.64 41.69 27.85
CA PRO A 344 -15.18 42.39 26.66
C PRO A 344 -13.83 41.85 26.13
N ASP A 345 -12.96 41.39 27.01
CA ASP A 345 -11.63 40.85 26.64
C ASP A 345 -11.69 39.45 26.03
N LYS A 346 -12.77 38.68 26.30
CA LYS A 346 -12.91 37.27 25.84
C LYS A 346 -13.85 37.13 24.64
N PHE A 347 -14.89 37.95 24.59
CA PHE A 347 -15.85 38.04 23.49
C PHE A 347 -15.72 39.40 22.78
N GLU A 348 -14.47 39.79 22.49
CA GLU A 348 -14.13 41.08 21.91
C GLU A 348 -14.81 41.33 20.54
N ASN A 349 -14.85 40.28 19.72
CA ASN A 349 -15.36 40.31 18.36
C ASN A 349 -15.94 38.95 17.93
N ILE A 350 -16.62 38.91 16.77
CA ILE A 350 -17.21 37.71 16.23
C ILE A 350 -16.15 36.64 15.90
N PRO A 351 -14.99 36.92 15.28
CA PRO A 351 -13.93 35.94 15.08
C PRO A 351 -13.49 35.23 16.35
N GLN A 352 -13.31 35.96 17.45
CA GLN A 352 -12.97 35.36 18.76
C GLN A 352 -14.09 34.47 19.30
N SER A 353 -15.34 34.89 19.09
CA SER A 353 -16.52 34.06 19.45
C SER A 353 -16.65 32.82 18.57
N ILE A 354 -16.23 32.87 17.27
CA ILE A 354 -16.16 31.69 16.39
C ILE A 354 -15.16 30.69 16.93
N TYR A 355 -13.97 31.12 17.35
CA TYR A 355 -12.98 30.25 17.98
C TYR A 355 -13.62 29.49 19.18
N TRP A 356 -14.27 30.22 20.12
CA TRP A 356 -14.96 29.60 21.25
C TRP A 356 -16.07 28.64 20.78
N ALA A 357 -16.89 29.02 19.81
CA ALA A 357 -17.97 28.17 19.30
C ALA A 357 -17.43 26.86 18.70
N VAL A 358 -16.37 26.94 17.90
CA VAL A 358 -15.74 25.75 17.29
C VAL A 358 -15.19 24.81 18.33
N ILE A 359 -14.38 25.30 19.28
CA ILE A 359 -13.79 24.43 20.30
C ILE A 359 -14.83 23.81 21.24
N THR A 360 -15.94 24.53 21.48
CA THR A 360 -17.05 24.04 22.32
C THR A 360 -17.84 22.96 21.57
N LEU A 361 -18.27 23.22 20.33
CA LEU A 361 -19.04 22.28 19.52
C LEU A 361 -18.24 21.05 19.10
N ALA A 362 -16.94 21.21 18.88
CA ALA A 362 -16.02 20.09 18.61
C ALA A 362 -15.68 19.30 19.88
N SER A 363 -16.24 19.65 21.03
CA SER A 363 -15.99 19.00 22.32
C SER A 363 -14.53 19.05 22.80
N VAL A 364 -13.74 20.02 22.32
CA VAL A 364 -12.35 20.24 22.77
C VAL A 364 -12.36 20.95 24.13
N GLY A 365 -13.06 22.10 24.25
CA GLY A 365 -13.36 22.78 25.48
C GLY A 365 -12.13 23.18 26.31
N TYR A 366 -11.21 23.99 25.79
CA TYR A 366 -10.03 24.44 26.54
C TYR A 366 -10.39 25.25 27.81
N GLY A 367 -11.57 25.88 27.84
CA GLY A 367 -12.02 26.64 28.99
C GLY A 367 -11.42 28.03 29.12
N ASP A 368 -10.59 28.46 28.21
CA ASP A 368 -10.00 29.80 28.12
C ASP A 368 -11.06 30.88 27.87
N ILE A 369 -12.06 30.54 27.05
CA ILE A 369 -13.27 31.33 26.79
C ILE A 369 -14.49 30.51 27.15
N SER A 370 -15.35 31.03 28.04
CA SER A 370 -16.59 30.38 28.43
C SER A 370 -17.63 31.41 28.86
N PRO A 371 -18.95 31.21 28.60
CA PRO A 371 -20.01 32.13 29.00
C PRO A 371 -20.16 32.23 30.54
N VAL A 372 -20.33 33.44 31.03
CA VAL A 372 -20.60 33.73 32.45
C VAL A 372 -22.02 34.22 32.68
N THR A 373 -22.67 34.80 31.67
CA THR A 373 -24.05 35.29 31.78
C THR A 373 -25.04 34.12 31.81
N PRO A 374 -26.19 34.24 32.52
CA PRO A 374 -27.22 33.20 32.48
C PRO A 374 -27.76 32.95 31.06
N GLY A 375 -27.92 33.99 30.26
CA GLY A 375 -28.38 33.89 28.86
C GLY A 375 -27.37 33.18 27.97
N GLY A 376 -26.09 33.53 28.10
CA GLY A 376 -25.00 32.87 27.36
C GLY A 376 -24.88 31.40 27.70
N ARG A 377 -24.98 31.04 28.99
CA ARG A 377 -24.96 29.63 29.41
C ARG A 377 -26.17 28.83 28.89
N LEU A 378 -27.38 29.41 28.92
CA LEU A 378 -28.58 28.75 28.42
C LEU A 378 -28.45 28.45 26.90
N VAL A 379 -28.08 29.46 26.14
CA VAL A 379 -27.89 29.31 24.67
C VAL A 379 -26.79 28.30 24.36
N THR A 380 -25.69 28.33 25.12
CA THR A 380 -24.60 27.37 24.97
C THR A 380 -25.09 25.93 25.17
N VAL A 381 -25.87 25.65 26.21
CA VAL A 381 -26.41 24.31 26.48
C VAL A 381 -27.29 23.84 25.32
N ILE A 382 -28.22 24.69 24.85
CA ILE A 382 -29.13 24.33 23.76
C ILE A 382 -28.37 24.05 22.46
N LEU A 383 -27.47 24.96 22.07
CA LEU A 383 -26.75 24.83 20.80
C LEU A 383 -25.70 23.71 20.85
N SER A 384 -25.11 23.43 22.04
CA SER A 384 -24.18 22.30 22.18
C SER A 384 -24.90 20.95 22.06
N LEU A 385 -26.11 20.79 22.60
CA LEU A 385 -26.90 19.58 22.42
C LEU A 385 -27.22 19.31 20.93
N VAL A 386 -27.59 20.34 20.19
CA VAL A 386 -27.79 20.24 18.74
C VAL A 386 -26.45 19.97 18.03
N GLY A 387 -25.39 20.65 18.48
CA GLY A 387 -24.05 20.55 17.90
C GLY A 387 -23.46 19.15 17.94
N ILE A 388 -23.61 18.43 19.08
CA ILE A 388 -23.14 17.05 19.21
C ILE A 388 -23.69 16.17 18.07
N GLY A 389 -25.00 16.28 17.77
CA GLY A 389 -25.62 15.52 16.69
C GLY A 389 -25.08 15.90 15.32
N ILE A 390 -24.95 17.20 15.03
CA ILE A 390 -24.51 17.70 13.73
C ILE A 390 -23.03 17.39 13.49
N PHE A 391 -22.16 17.52 14.49
CA PHE A 391 -20.74 17.21 14.40
C PHE A 391 -20.46 15.71 14.20
N ALA A 392 -21.37 14.82 14.62
CA ALA A 392 -21.25 13.39 14.39
C ALA A 392 -21.53 12.98 12.92
N ILE A 393 -22.24 13.80 12.16
CA ILE A 393 -22.68 13.44 10.79
C ILE A 393 -21.51 13.18 9.84
N PRO A 394 -20.46 14.03 9.71
CA PRO A 394 -19.33 13.76 8.82
C PRO A 394 -18.62 12.45 9.14
N ALA A 395 -18.42 12.15 10.41
CA ALA A 395 -17.80 10.90 10.84
C ALA A 395 -18.65 9.68 10.47
N ALA A 396 -19.97 9.76 10.66
CA ALA A 396 -20.89 8.70 10.31
C ALA A 396 -20.94 8.45 8.80
N ILE A 397 -20.97 9.53 7.98
CA ILE A 397 -20.92 9.44 6.52
C ILE A 397 -19.64 8.73 6.05
N LEU A 398 -18.46 9.14 6.57
CA LEU A 398 -17.20 8.53 6.21
C LEU A 398 -17.13 7.06 6.65
N ALA A 399 -17.59 6.73 7.85
CA ALA A 399 -17.62 5.36 8.35
C ALA A 399 -18.52 4.45 7.49
N SER A 400 -19.73 4.94 7.14
CA SER A 400 -20.64 4.21 6.24
C SER A 400 -20.03 4.05 4.84
N GLY A 401 -19.55 5.14 4.25
CA GLY A 401 -18.93 5.12 2.92
C GLY A 401 -17.71 4.19 2.84
N PHE A 402 -16.89 4.14 3.90
CA PHE A 402 -15.76 3.22 3.98
C PHE A 402 -16.22 1.75 4.04
N THR A 403 -17.23 1.45 4.86
CA THR A 403 -17.79 0.11 4.96
C THR A 403 -18.38 -0.35 3.63
N ASP A 404 -19.12 0.54 2.95
CA ASP A 404 -19.71 0.25 1.64
C ASP A 404 -18.63 0.03 0.57
N GLN A 405 -17.57 0.85 0.58
CA GLN A 405 -16.47 0.69 -0.37
C GLN A 405 -15.71 -0.64 -0.17
N LEU A 406 -15.49 -1.05 1.08
CA LEU A 406 -14.90 -2.35 1.38
C LEU A 406 -15.77 -3.50 0.88
N ARG A 407 -17.10 -3.41 1.06
CA ARG A 407 -18.05 -4.41 0.53
C ARG A 407 -17.98 -4.47 -0.99
N LEU A 408 -18.07 -3.33 -1.66
CA LEU A 408 -17.99 -3.27 -3.13
C LEU A 408 -16.67 -3.85 -3.67
N ASN A 409 -15.55 -3.52 -3.06
CA ASN A 409 -14.25 -4.07 -3.45
C ASN A 409 -14.20 -5.59 -3.27
N ARG A 410 -14.80 -6.10 -2.19
CA ARG A 410 -14.87 -7.53 -1.89
C ARG A 410 -15.79 -8.27 -2.87
N ASP A 411 -16.95 -7.70 -3.16
CA ASP A 411 -17.93 -8.29 -4.09
C ASP A 411 -17.35 -8.31 -5.52
N ARG A 412 -16.66 -7.24 -5.91
CA ARG A 412 -15.92 -7.19 -7.18
C ARG A 412 -14.87 -8.29 -7.27
N LEU A 413 -14.05 -8.45 -6.22
CA LEU A 413 -13.03 -9.48 -6.16
C LEU A 413 -13.64 -10.88 -6.26
N LYS A 414 -14.74 -11.14 -5.53
CA LYS A 414 -15.47 -12.41 -5.62
C LYS A 414 -15.95 -12.67 -7.06
N SER A 415 -16.52 -11.66 -7.72
CA SER A 415 -16.98 -11.79 -9.10
C SER A 415 -15.83 -12.02 -10.10
N GLU A 416 -14.69 -11.37 -9.92
CA GLU A 416 -13.49 -11.58 -10.75
C GLU A 416 -12.93 -13.00 -10.58
N LEU A 417 -12.83 -13.48 -9.34
CA LEU A 417 -12.38 -14.84 -9.04
C LEU A 417 -13.33 -15.91 -9.61
N LEU A 418 -14.65 -15.71 -9.48
CA LEU A 418 -15.65 -16.61 -10.07
C LEU A 418 -15.56 -16.61 -11.61
N ALA A 419 -15.34 -15.45 -12.22
CA ALA A 419 -15.18 -15.35 -13.68
C ALA A 419 -13.92 -16.08 -14.17
N MET A 420 -12.80 -15.97 -13.44
CA MET A 420 -11.57 -16.70 -13.74
C MET A 420 -11.76 -18.22 -13.62
N ALA A 421 -12.39 -18.67 -12.53
CA ALA A 421 -12.63 -20.09 -12.30
C ALA A 421 -13.56 -20.73 -13.33
N ARG A 422 -14.53 -19.98 -13.86
CA ARG A 422 -15.44 -20.45 -14.92
C ARG A 422 -14.79 -20.49 -16.31
N ALA A 423 -13.73 -19.72 -16.52
CA ALA A 423 -13.01 -19.66 -17.79
C ALA A 423 -12.03 -20.84 -18.00
N VAL A 424 -11.74 -21.61 -16.95
CA VAL A 424 -10.82 -22.75 -16.95
C VAL A 424 -11.57 -23.98 -16.47
N ASP A 425 -11.35 -25.15 -17.09
CA ASP A 425 -11.83 -26.42 -16.52
C ASP A 425 -11.31 -26.56 -15.09
N PHE A 426 -12.22 -26.63 -14.11
CA PHE A 426 -11.91 -26.56 -12.68
C PHE A 426 -11.28 -27.89 -12.21
N THR A 427 -10.03 -28.12 -12.65
CA THR A 427 -9.20 -29.24 -12.26
C THR A 427 -8.66 -29.04 -10.84
N ASP A 428 -8.16 -30.10 -10.20
CA ASP A 428 -7.55 -30.02 -8.87
C ASP A 428 -6.43 -28.98 -8.81
N GLN A 429 -5.65 -28.83 -9.87
CA GLN A 429 -4.57 -27.84 -9.98
C GLN A 429 -5.12 -26.41 -10.06
N ALA A 430 -6.17 -26.18 -10.85
CA ALA A 430 -6.85 -24.89 -10.94
C ALA A 430 -7.51 -24.50 -9.61
N ARG A 431 -8.00 -25.51 -8.86
CA ARG A 431 -8.56 -25.31 -7.51
C ARG A 431 -7.51 -24.84 -6.51
N GLU A 432 -6.31 -25.44 -6.51
CA GLU A 432 -5.21 -25.01 -5.64
C GLU A 432 -4.76 -23.57 -5.97
N GLU A 433 -4.62 -23.26 -7.24
CA GLU A 433 -4.28 -21.91 -7.72
C GLU A 433 -5.35 -20.87 -7.36
N PHE A 434 -6.63 -21.23 -7.48
CA PHE A 434 -7.75 -20.41 -7.03
C PHE A 434 -7.70 -20.13 -5.53
N ILE A 435 -7.46 -21.17 -4.70
CA ILE A 435 -7.34 -21.04 -3.25
C ILE A 435 -6.15 -20.16 -2.88
N ALA A 436 -5.02 -20.30 -3.55
CA ALA A 436 -3.83 -19.49 -3.34
C ALA A 436 -4.12 -18.01 -3.66
N ASN A 437 -4.76 -17.75 -4.79
CA ASN A 437 -5.12 -16.41 -5.25
C ASN A 437 -6.16 -15.74 -4.31
N ALA A 438 -7.19 -16.49 -3.90
CA ALA A 438 -8.19 -16.02 -2.95
C ALA A 438 -7.59 -15.68 -1.57
N LYS A 439 -6.63 -16.47 -1.09
CA LYS A 439 -5.88 -16.18 0.14
C LYS A 439 -4.99 -14.95 0.00
N HIS A 440 -4.35 -14.76 -1.14
CA HIS A 440 -3.55 -13.57 -1.42
C HIS A 440 -4.38 -12.28 -1.31
N HIS A 441 -5.64 -12.35 -1.68
CA HIS A 441 -6.61 -11.26 -1.55
C HIS A 441 -7.33 -11.20 -0.19
N HIS A 442 -6.80 -11.86 0.83
CA HIS A 442 -7.30 -11.84 2.21
C HIS A 442 -8.75 -12.32 2.38
N LEU A 443 -9.26 -13.18 1.50
CA LEU A 443 -10.54 -13.84 1.71
C LEU A 443 -10.44 -14.85 2.85
N THR A 444 -11.48 -14.92 3.67
CA THR A 444 -11.55 -15.88 4.77
C THR A 444 -11.75 -17.29 4.23
N HIS A 445 -11.34 -18.30 5.02
CA HIS A 445 -11.51 -19.69 4.62
C HIS A 445 -12.97 -20.06 4.33
N ALA A 446 -13.92 -19.50 5.09
CA ALA A 446 -15.35 -19.70 4.87
C ALA A 446 -15.81 -19.14 3.51
N GLU A 447 -15.36 -17.95 3.13
CA GLU A 447 -15.69 -17.33 1.84
C GLU A 447 -15.08 -18.08 0.67
N ILE A 448 -13.85 -18.60 0.82
CA ILE A 448 -13.21 -19.44 -0.20
C ILE A 448 -14.02 -20.72 -0.41
N GLN A 449 -14.45 -21.37 0.65
CA GLN A 449 -15.29 -22.58 0.58
C GLN A 449 -16.66 -22.29 -0.08
N GLU A 450 -17.27 -21.16 0.25
CA GLU A 450 -18.52 -20.71 -0.36
C GLU A 450 -18.36 -20.49 -1.87
N LEU A 451 -17.28 -19.82 -2.30
CA LEU A 451 -16.98 -19.60 -3.71
C LEU A 451 -16.71 -20.92 -4.46
N ILE A 452 -15.98 -21.86 -3.85
CA ILE A 452 -15.73 -23.18 -4.43
C ILE A 452 -17.06 -23.94 -4.59
N ALA A 453 -17.90 -23.93 -3.56
CA ALA A 453 -19.21 -24.57 -3.62
C ALA A 453 -20.12 -23.98 -4.73
N GLN A 454 -20.05 -22.67 -4.93
CA GLN A 454 -20.75 -21.98 -6.03
C GLN A 454 -20.23 -22.38 -7.42
N ILE A 455 -18.91 -22.59 -7.56
CA ILE A 455 -18.30 -23.05 -8.81
C ILE A 455 -18.69 -24.52 -9.09
N GLU A 456 -18.62 -25.38 -8.07
CA GLU A 456 -18.90 -26.81 -8.18
C GLU A 456 -20.40 -27.11 -8.39
N SER A 457 -21.31 -26.30 -7.79
CA SER A 457 -22.76 -26.48 -7.95
C SER A 457 -23.29 -26.05 -9.32
N GLY A 458 -22.50 -25.26 -10.06
CA GLY A 458 -22.98 -24.67 -11.32
C GLY A 458 -24.21 -23.76 -11.16
N ASP A 459 -24.50 -23.40 -9.92
CA ASP A 459 -25.70 -22.66 -9.56
C ASP A 459 -25.60 -21.21 -10.05
N ASP A 460 -26.33 -20.91 -11.09
CA ASP A 460 -26.45 -19.59 -11.71
C ASP A 460 -27.29 -18.62 -10.84
N MET A 461 -27.24 -18.78 -9.53
CA MET A 461 -27.81 -17.76 -8.63
C MET A 461 -26.97 -16.49 -8.72
N ILE A 462 -27.05 -15.83 -9.86
CA ILE A 462 -26.99 -14.38 -9.89
C ILE A 462 -28.29 -13.95 -9.21
N GLU A 463 -28.31 -13.89 -7.89
CA GLU A 463 -29.07 -12.84 -7.25
C GLU A 463 -28.47 -11.55 -7.78
N THR A 464 -29.08 -11.02 -8.81
CA THR A 464 -28.84 -9.66 -9.27
C THR A 464 -28.97 -8.77 -8.04
N PRO A 465 -27.85 -8.28 -7.46
CA PRO A 465 -27.95 -7.27 -6.43
C PRO A 465 -28.53 -6.06 -7.16
N ARG A 466 -29.63 -5.52 -6.67
CA ARG A 466 -30.16 -4.20 -6.93
C ARG A 466 -29.31 -3.34 -7.87
N GLY A 467 -29.47 -3.49 -9.17
CA GLY A 467 -28.89 -2.51 -10.05
C GLY A 467 -28.39 -3.03 -11.38
N GLU A 468 -29.29 -3.33 -12.31
CA GLU A 468 -28.97 -3.23 -13.75
C GLU A 468 -28.26 -1.92 -14.08
N TYR A 469 -28.50 -0.85 -13.30
CA TYR A 469 -27.83 0.45 -13.39
C TYR A 469 -26.36 0.43 -12.94
N GLU A 470 -25.97 -0.34 -11.92
CA GLU A 470 -24.57 -0.43 -11.46
C GLU A 470 -23.72 -1.28 -12.40
N ALA A 471 -24.24 -2.38 -12.93
CA ALA A 471 -23.55 -3.19 -13.93
C ALA A 471 -23.30 -2.40 -15.22
N LEU A 472 -24.24 -1.55 -15.65
CA LEU A 472 -24.07 -0.65 -16.79
C LEU A 472 -23.08 0.48 -16.52
N SER A 473 -23.00 1.00 -15.30
CA SER A 473 -22.01 2.02 -14.92
C SER A 473 -20.58 1.46 -14.82
N LEU A 474 -20.44 0.22 -14.36
CA LEU A 474 -19.15 -0.52 -14.33
C LEU A 474 -18.71 -0.89 -15.75
N ALA A 475 -19.60 -1.30 -16.63
CA ALA A 475 -19.31 -1.55 -18.04
C ALA A 475 -18.88 -0.28 -18.78
N ALA A 476 -19.43 0.87 -18.42
CA ALA A 476 -19.04 2.18 -18.98
C ALA A 476 -17.67 2.66 -18.50
N SER A 477 -17.19 2.21 -17.34
CA SER A 477 -15.92 2.62 -16.76
C SER A 477 -14.72 1.74 -17.17
N ASN A 478 -14.96 0.51 -17.66
CA ASN A 478 -13.90 -0.39 -18.10
C ASN A 478 -14.28 -1.12 -19.41
N PRO A 479 -13.83 -0.61 -20.58
CA PRO A 479 -14.18 -1.15 -21.88
C PRO A 479 -13.74 -2.59 -22.13
N GLU A 480 -12.65 -3.06 -21.50
CA GLU A 480 -12.21 -4.46 -21.64
C GLU A 480 -13.12 -5.42 -20.88
N PHE A 481 -13.60 -5.02 -19.70
CA PHE A 481 -14.58 -5.77 -18.92
C PHE A 481 -15.92 -5.83 -19.65
N ALA A 482 -16.36 -4.72 -20.21
CA ALA A 482 -17.57 -4.67 -21.05
C ALA A 482 -17.47 -5.61 -22.26
N LEU A 483 -16.30 -5.66 -22.90
CA LEU A 483 -16.05 -6.52 -24.07
C LEU A 483 -16.02 -8.01 -23.69
N ALA A 484 -15.45 -8.35 -22.53
CA ALA A 484 -15.43 -9.72 -22.02
C ALA A 484 -16.83 -10.20 -21.63
N GLN A 485 -17.60 -9.38 -20.94
CA GLN A 485 -19.01 -9.63 -20.62
C GLN A 485 -19.87 -9.77 -21.89
N TYR A 486 -19.66 -8.90 -22.87
CA TYR A 486 -20.36 -8.97 -24.16
C TYR A 486 -20.05 -10.26 -24.91
N ARG A 487 -18.77 -10.67 -24.97
CA ARG A 487 -18.36 -11.94 -25.60
C ARG A 487 -18.98 -13.16 -24.91
N MET A 488 -19.02 -13.14 -23.59
CA MET A 488 -19.63 -14.21 -22.79
C MET A 488 -21.13 -14.28 -23.00
N LEU A 489 -21.82 -13.14 -23.03
CA LEU A 489 -23.26 -13.07 -23.31
C LEU A 489 -23.58 -13.57 -24.73
N VAL A 490 -22.78 -13.18 -25.73
CA VAL A 490 -22.92 -13.63 -27.12
C VAL A 490 -22.64 -15.13 -27.26
N SER A 491 -21.65 -15.71 -26.57
CA SER A 491 -21.39 -17.15 -26.59
C SER A 491 -22.56 -17.93 -25.97
N ARG A 492 -23.10 -17.45 -24.86
CA ARG A 492 -24.21 -18.08 -24.16
C ARG A 492 -25.53 -17.97 -24.92
N LEU A 493 -25.78 -16.84 -25.58
CA LEU A 493 -26.92 -16.69 -26.49
C LEU A 493 -26.79 -17.62 -27.72
N ARG A 494 -25.57 -17.89 -28.21
CA ARG A 494 -25.33 -18.87 -29.26
C ARG A 494 -25.61 -20.31 -28.79
N GLU A 495 -25.21 -20.65 -27.58
CA GLU A 495 -25.52 -21.98 -26.98
C GLU A 495 -27.01 -22.17 -26.74
N LEU A 496 -27.69 -21.15 -26.20
CA LEU A 496 -29.12 -21.17 -26.00
C LEU A 496 -29.89 -21.20 -27.34
N ALA A 497 -29.39 -20.48 -28.37
CA ALA A 497 -30.00 -20.52 -29.70
C ALA A 497 -29.79 -21.85 -30.43
N ALA A 498 -28.76 -22.62 -30.05
CA ALA A 498 -28.53 -23.97 -30.58
C ALA A 498 -29.42 -25.05 -29.93
N VAL A 499 -29.93 -24.79 -28.71
CA VAL A 499 -30.73 -25.74 -27.92
C VAL A 499 -32.21 -25.38 -27.85
N ALA A 500 -32.59 -24.12 -28.07
CA ALA A 500 -33.95 -23.64 -27.87
C ALA A 500 -34.73 -23.48 -29.18
N ASP A 501 -35.99 -23.96 -29.13
CA ASP A 501 -36.99 -23.70 -30.15
C ASP A 501 -37.18 -22.18 -30.32
N THR A 502 -36.85 -21.68 -31.51
CA THR A 502 -36.84 -20.25 -31.86
C THR A 502 -38.18 -19.53 -31.59
N ASP A 503 -39.30 -20.27 -31.55
CA ASP A 503 -40.63 -19.78 -31.22
C ASP A 503 -40.82 -19.42 -29.74
N TYR A 504 -40.06 -19.99 -28.82
CA TYR A 504 -40.18 -19.69 -27.38
C TYR A 504 -39.50 -18.34 -27.04
N ILE A 505 -38.32 -18.09 -27.63
CA ILE A 505 -37.59 -16.83 -27.43
C ILE A 505 -38.35 -15.65 -28.03
N GLY A 506 -38.96 -15.81 -29.21
CA GLY A 506 -39.78 -14.78 -29.83
C GLY A 506 -41.01 -14.37 -29.01
N ARG A 507 -41.60 -15.29 -28.26
CA ARG A 507 -42.75 -15.03 -27.36
C ARG A 507 -42.38 -14.35 -26.06
N GLN A 508 -41.16 -14.52 -25.56
CA GLN A 508 -40.68 -13.87 -24.34
C GLN A 508 -40.27 -12.40 -24.59
N LEU A 509 -39.71 -12.11 -25.78
CA LEU A 509 -39.29 -10.75 -26.18
C LEU A 509 -40.44 -9.82 -26.57
N GLN A 510 -41.65 -10.35 -26.80
CA GLN A 510 -42.84 -9.57 -27.13
C GLN A 510 -43.62 -9.04 -25.91
N ARG A 511 -43.09 -9.18 -24.68
CA ARG A 511 -43.72 -8.61 -23.49
C ARG A 511 -43.55 -7.09 -23.45
N PRO A 512 -44.60 -6.30 -23.16
CA PRO A 512 -44.52 -4.84 -23.13
C PRO A 512 -43.64 -4.37 -21.97
N GLY A 513 -42.56 -3.66 -22.28
CA GLY A 513 -41.65 -3.06 -21.30
C GLY A 513 -40.17 -2.98 -21.70
N HIS A 514 -39.74 -3.55 -22.82
CA HIS A 514 -38.37 -3.46 -23.32
C HIS A 514 -38.21 -2.39 -24.40
N SER A 515 -37.08 -1.70 -24.40
CA SER A 515 -36.79 -0.64 -25.36
C SER A 515 -36.55 -1.22 -26.75
N THR A 516 -37.34 -0.80 -27.71
CA THR A 516 -37.39 -1.29 -29.09
C THR A 516 -36.10 -1.12 -29.90
N GLU A 517 -35.14 -0.33 -29.43
CA GLU A 517 -33.89 -0.04 -30.15
C GLU A 517 -32.79 -1.08 -29.86
N LEU A 518 -32.71 -1.56 -28.64
CA LEU A 518 -31.77 -2.62 -28.23
C LEU A 518 -32.16 -3.96 -28.86
N ASP A 519 -33.47 -4.25 -28.90
CA ASP A 519 -34.01 -5.47 -29.49
C ASP A 519 -33.74 -5.53 -31.01
N ARG A 520 -33.81 -4.40 -31.70
CA ARG A 520 -33.55 -4.33 -33.15
C ARG A 520 -32.07 -4.62 -33.45
N THR A 521 -31.15 -4.10 -32.65
CA THR A 521 -29.71 -4.29 -32.81
C THR A 521 -29.31 -5.75 -32.54
N ILE A 522 -29.92 -6.39 -31.55
CA ILE A 522 -29.67 -7.80 -31.22
C ILE A 522 -30.18 -8.70 -32.38
N TRP A 523 -31.39 -8.44 -32.91
CA TRP A 523 -31.93 -9.23 -34.02
C TRP A 523 -31.17 -9.06 -35.33
N GLU A 524 -30.68 -7.86 -35.65
CA GLU A 524 -29.84 -7.63 -36.83
C GLU A 524 -28.49 -8.37 -36.75
N HIS A 525 -27.94 -8.59 -35.55
CA HIS A 525 -26.71 -9.36 -35.37
C HIS A 525 -26.93 -10.88 -35.40
N ILE A 526 -28.05 -11.35 -34.91
CA ILE A 526 -28.46 -12.78 -34.97
C ILE A 526 -28.75 -13.21 -36.41
N ASP A 527 -29.40 -12.37 -37.20
CA ASP A 527 -29.74 -12.66 -38.62
C ASP A 527 -28.51 -12.65 -39.53
N ARG A 528 -27.51 -11.81 -39.26
CA ARG A 528 -26.23 -11.81 -40.01
C ARG A 528 -25.32 -13.03 -39.72
N GLY A 529 -25.62 -13.80 -38.69
CA GLY A 529 -24.87 -15.01 -38.30
C GLY A 529 -25.47 -16.32 -38.79
N ARG A 530 -26.58 -16.32 -39.53
CA ARG A 530 -27.14 -17.55 -40.10
C ARG A 530 -26.31 -17.99 -41.29
N PRO A 531 -25.75 -19.24 -41.31
CA PRO A 531 -25.20 -19.79 -42.53
C PRO A 531 -26.34 -19.95 -43.52
N SER A 532 -26.17 -19.38 -44.73
CA SER A 532 -27.01 -19.61 -45.88
C SER A 532 -26.91 -21.09 -46.25
N GLY A 533 -27.89 -21.89 -45.83
CA GLY A 533 -28.13 -23.25 -46.26
C GLY A 533 -29.46 -23.35 -46.91
#